data_c4d8ef72a7a97b5d4ce20df72ecb3483
#
_entry.id   c4d8ef72a7a97b5d4ce20df72ecb3483
#
_cell.length_a   1.000
_cell.length_b   1.000
_cell.length_c   1.000
_cell.angle_alpha   90.00
_cell.angle_beta   90.00
_cell.angle_gamma   90.00
#
_symmetry.space_group_name_H-M   'P 1'
#
loop_
_entity.id
_entity.type
_entity.pdbx_description
1 polymer ?
#
loop_
_entity_poly.entity_id
_entity_poly.type
_entity_poly.pdbx_seq_one_letter_code
_entity_poly.pdbx_strand_id
1 'polypeptide(L)'
;DRVGVALMIEALRQFSDSHHPNVLYGVATVMEEVGLRGAKTSAEVVDPDVAIILESDICGDVPGIKPEESEVKLGAGPSLILLEARLIPNLKLRDLVIEKAKELEIPLQFSAMLGGATDGGQIHLHRSGVPTVVLGVPARHIHCHSGIIHRDDFDNALKLLVALIETLDEQTVNTLT
;
A
#
# COMPACT_ATOMS: atom_id res chain seq x y z
N ASP A 1 6.82 10.05 -1.17
CA ASP A 1 6.90 8.71 -1.80
C ASP A 1 6.63 8.77 -3.31
N ARG A 2 7.69 8.86 -4.12
CA ARG A 2 7.59 8.92 -5.60
C ARG A 2 7.23 7.57 -6.21
N VAL A 3 7.57 6.47 -5.56
CA VAL A 3 7.27 5.13 -6.09
C VAL A 3 5.79 4.81 -5.94
N GLY A 4 5.16 5.17 -4.83
CA GLY A 4 3.72 5.03 -4.65
C GLY A 4 2.93 5.91 -5.63
N VAL A 5 3.37 7.16 -5.85
CA VAL A 5 2.78 8.02 -6.88
C VAL A 5 2.91 7.40 -8.29
N ALA A 6 4.06 6.79 -8.61
CA ALA A 6 4.24 6.12 -9.89
C ALA A 6 3.32 4.90 -10.04
N LEU A 7 3.18 4.06 -8.99
CA LEU A 7 2.25 2.94 -8.97
C LEU A 7 0.81 3.41 -9.19
N MET A 8 0.38 4.44 -8.49
CA MET A 8 -0.94 5.03 -8.63
C MET A 8 -1.21 5.49 -10.08
N ILE A 9 -0.26 6.22 -10.67
CA ILE A 9 -0.39 6.70 -12.07
C ILE A 9 -0.48 5.54 -13.04
N GLU A 10 0.39 4.53 -12.91
CA GLU A 10 0.37 3.37 -13.81
C GLU A 10 -0.90 2.51 -13.64
N ALA A 11 -1.41 2.34 -12.43
CA ALA A 11 -2.69 1.69 -12.20
C ALA A 11 -3.84 2.47 -12.85
N LEU A 12 -3.94 3.78 -12.64
CA LEU A 12 -4.96 4.62 -13.27
C LEU A 12 -4.90 4.56 -14.80
N ARG A 13 -3.69 4.49 -15.38
CA ARG A 13 -3.51 4.32 -16.83
C ARG A 13 -4.08 3.01 -17.35
N GLN A 14 -3.94 1.91 -16.61
CA GLN A 14 -4.49 0.62 -17.01
C GLN A 14 -6.02 0.61 -16.99
N PHE A 15 -6.61 1.43 -16.12
CA PHE A 15 -8.08 1.53 -16.01
C PHE A 15 -8.71 2.66 -16.82
N SER A 16 -7.94 3.49 -17.53
CA SER A 16 -8.48 4.62 -18.30
C SER A 16 -9.48 4.22 -19.37
N ASP A 17 -9.28 3.06 -19.98
CA ASP A 17 -10.08 2.55 -21.10
C ASP A 17 -10.68 1.16 -20.81
N SER A 18 -10.59 0.68 -19.58
CA SER A 18 -11.10 -0.62 -19.17
C SER A 18 -12.27 -0.48 -18.20
N HIS A 19 -13.18 -1.46 -18.25
CA HIS A 19 -14.26 -1.55 -17.28
C HIS A 19 -13.73 -2.11 -15.97
N HIS A 20 -14.10 -1.48 -14.85
CA HIS A 20 -13.84 -1.96 -13.49
C HIS A 20 -15.08 -1.76 -12.60
N PRO A 21 -15.26 -2.57 -11.55
CA PRO A 21 -16.53 -2.66 -10.82
C PRO A 21 -16.75 -1.56 -9.76
N ASN A 22 -15.83 -0.61 -9.63
CA ASN A 22 -15.77 0.38 -8.57
C ASN A 22 -15.54 1.80 -9.11
N VAL A 23 -15.58 2.80 -8.24
CA VAL A 23 -15.08 4.16 -8.55
C VAL A 23 -13.69 4.30 -7.96
N LEU A 24 -12.71 4.55 -8.82
CA LEU A 24 -11.31 4.61 -8.45
C LEU A 24 -10.83 6.05 -8.29
N TYR A 25 -10.32 6.37 -7.12
CA TYR A 25 -9.68 7.64 -6.83
C TYR A 25 -8.18 7.45 -6.63
N GLY A 26 -7.36 8.10 -7.43
CA GLY A 26 -5.93 8.24 -7.16
C GLY A 26 -5.67 9.53 -6.39
N VAL A 27 -5.13 9.41 -5.19
CA VAL A 27 -4.91 10.54 -4.28
C VAL A 27 -3.43 10.68 -3.95
N ALA A 28 -2.83 11.79 -4.35
CA ALA A 28 -1.49 12.18 -3.92
C ALA A 28 -1.61 13.16 -2.75
N THR A 29 -1.36 12.70 -1.55
CA THR A 29 -1.49 13.47 -0.32
C THR A 29 -0.31 14.43 -0.12
N VAL A 30 -0.51 15.44 0.71
CA VAL A 30 0.53 16.37 1.13
C VAL A 30 0.80 16.22 2.63
N MET A 31 2.00 16.58 3.07
CA MET A 31 2.37 16.62 4.49
C MET A 31 2.24 15.25 5.20
N GLU A 32 2.58 14.17 4.53
CA GLU A 32 2.64 12.85 5.14
C GLU A 32 3.68 12.83 6.26
N GLU A 33 4.92 13.24 5.98
CA GLU A 33 6.08 13.25 6.88
C GLU A 33 5.94 14.15 8.14
N VAL A 34 4.92 14.97 8.19
CA VAL A 34 4.66 15.90 9.30
C VAL A 34 3.31 15.63 9.98
N GLY A 35 2.85 14.39 9.93
CA GLY A 35 1.69 13.93 10.68
C GLY A 35 0.48 13.54 9.83
N LEU A 36 0.68 12.99 8.62
CA LEU A 36 -0.34 12.38 7.76
C LEU A 36 -1.50 13.34 7.46
N ARG A 37 -1.20 14.63 7.30
CA ARG A 37 -2.22 15.67 7.33
C ARG A 37 -3.11 15.67 6.08
N GLY A 38 -2.48 15.46 4.91
CA GLY A 38 -3.20 15.36 3.66
C GLY A 38 -4.13 14.14 3.61
N ALA A 39 -3.72 13.02 4.19
CA ALA A 39 -4.54 11.82 4.27
C ALA A 39 -5.86 12.07 5.02
N LYS A 40 -5.80 12.76 6.16
CA LYS A 40 -7.00 13.12 6.91
C LYS A 40 -7.96 13.98 6.09
N THR A 41 -7.45 15.00 5.41
CA THR A 41 -8.31 15.92 4.65
C THR A 41 -8.81 15.32 3.35
N SER A 42 -8.02 14.46 2.69
CA SER A 42 -8.46 13.77 1.48
C SER A 42 -9.54 12.73 1.75
N ALA A 43 -9.48 12.03 2.88
CA ALA A 43 -10.52 11.09 3.29
C ALA A 43 -11.89 11.77 3.42
N GLU A 44 -11.95 13.01 3.94
CA GLU A 44 -13.19 13.80 4.02
C GLU A 44 -13.76 14.18 2.64
N VAL A 45 -12.90 14.32 1.63
CA VAL A 45 -13.33 14.71 0.27
C VAL A 45 -13.73 13.50 -0.55
N VAL A 46 -12.94 12.40 -0.47
CA VAL A 46 -13.15 11.19 -1.26
C VAL A 46 -14.23 10.32 -0.64
N ASP A 47 -14.27 10.24 0.69
CA ASP A 47 -15.18 9.41 1.46
C ASP A 47 -15.13 7.92 1.03
N PRO A 48 -13.95 7.27 1.14
CA PRO A 48 -13.71 5.97 0.54
C PRO A 48 -14.38 4.83 1.33
N ASP A 49 -14.85 3.81 0.62
CA ASP A 49 -15.31 2.54 1.21
C ASP A 49 -14.15 1.59 1.51
N VAL A 50 -13.04 1.70 0.78
CA VAL A 50 -11.80 0.92 0.93
C VAL A 50 -10.60 1.80 0.60
N ALA A 51 -9.49 1.61 1.28
CA ALA A 51 -8.24 2.28 0.98
C ALA A 51 -7.08 1.29 0.80
N ILE A 52 -6.31 1.47 -0.26
CA ILE A 52 -5.03 0.82 -0.49
C ILE A 52 -3.96 1.91 -0.49
N ILE A 53 -3.13 1.91 0.52
CA ILE A 53 -2.02 2.86 0.64
C ILE A 53 -0.85 2.29 -0.15
N LEU A 54 -0.24 3.13 -0.97
CA LEU A 54 0.94 2.77 -1.76
C LEU A 54 2.13 3.48 -1.16
N GLU A 55 3.15 2.72 -0.77
CA GLU A 55 4.26 3.25 0.03
C GLU A 55 5.60 2.65 -0.40
N SER A 56 6.69 3.31 -0.05
CA SER A 56 8.01 2.70 -0.04
C SER A 56 8.25 2.01 1.31
N ASP A 57 8.70 0.76 1.29
CA ASP A 57 8.97 0.01 2.52
C ASP A 57 10.47 -0.12 2.79
N ILE A 58 10.85 -0.13 4.07
CA ILE A 58 12.25 -0.12 4.51
C ILE A 58 12.88 -1.48 4.23
N CYS A 59 13.91 -1.51 3.36
CA CYS A 59 14.73 -2.70 3.18
C CYS A 59 15.66 -2.96 4.38
N GLY A 60 15.62 -4.18 4.92
CA GLY A 60 16.54 -4.63 5.96
C GLY A 60 17.90 -5.11 5.43
N ASP A 61 18.04 -5.24 4.12
CA ASP A 61 19.29 -5.69 3.46
C ASP A 61 20.30 -4.55 3.21
N VAL A 62 20.33 -3.57 4.10
CA VAL A 62 21.26 -2.44 4.11
C VAL A 62 22.23 -2.60 5.30
N PRO A 63 23.55 -2.40 5.12
CA PRO A 63 24.48 -2.46 6.22
C PRO A 63 24.09 -1.58 7.40
N GLY A 64 24.04 -2.17 8.60
CA GLY A 64 23.69 -1.47 9.84
C GLY A 64 22.22 -1.64 10.27
N ILE A 65 21.34 -2.13 9.42
CA ILE A 65 19.99 -2.52 9.81
C ILE A 65 20.00 -3.95 10.36
N LYS A 66 19.35 -4.15 11.49
CA LYS A 66 19.25 -5.47 12.12
C LYS A 66 18.02 -6.22 11.60
N PRO A 67 18.02 -7.56 11.59
CA PRO A 67 16.87 -8.36 11.16
C PRO A 67 15.58 -8.02 11.91
N GLU A 68 15.68 -7.64 13.20
CA GLU A 68 14.54 -7.26 14.03
C GLU A 68 13.93 -5.91 13.62
N GLU A 69 14.65 -5.09 12.85
CA GLU A 69 14.18 -3.79 12.38
C GLU A 69 13.44 -3.92 11.05
N SER A 70 13.93 -4.77 10.14
CA SER A 70 13.24 -5.14 8.91
C SER A 70 13.81 -6.42 8.30
N GLU A 71 12.93 -7.32 7.89
CA GLU A 71 13.25 -8.53 7.11
C GLU A 71 13.07 -8.34 5.60
N VAL A 72 12.50 -7.21 5.17
CA VAL A 72 12.20 -6.91 3.77
C VAL A 72 13.49 -6.77 2.96
N LYS A 73 13.52 -7.35 1.77
CA LYS A 73 14.68 -7.38 0.88
C LYS A 73 14.33 -6.86 -0.50
N LEU A 74 15.27 -6.15 -1.08
CA LEU A 74 15.18 -5.69 -2.45
C LEU A 74 15.19 -6.88 -3.42
N GLY A 75 14.27 -6.88 -4.39
CA GLY A 75 14.16 -7.94 -5.40
C GLY A 75 13.45 -9.22 -4.93
N ALA A 76 12.88 -9.23 -3.73
CA ALA A 76 12.13 -10.37 -3.21
C ALA A 76 10.59 -10.19 -3.30
N GLY A 77 10.14 -9.23 -4.07
CA GLY A 77 8.72 -8.90 -4.29
C GLY A 77 8.24 -7.71 -3.47
N PRO A 78 7.03 -7.21 -3.75
CA PRO A 78 6.40 -6.17 -2.94
C PRO A 78 6.16 -6.63 -1.51
N SER A 79 5.92 -5.69 -0.61
CA SER A 79 5.61 -5.97 0.79
C SER A 79 4.18 -5.60 1.14
N LEU A 80 3.62 -6.31 2.10
CA LEU A 80 2.37 -5.99 2.77
C LEU A 80 2.67 -5.66 4.23
N ILE A 81 2.35 -4.45 4.67
CA ILE A 81 2.57 -4.02 6.05
C ILE A 81 1.46 -4.60 6.93
N LEU A 82 1.84 -5.47 7.87
CA LEU A 82 0.92 -6.16 8.78
C LEU A 82 0.64 -5.40 10.06
N LEU A 83 1.50 -4.45 10.40
CA LEU A 83 1.39 -3.62 11.58
C LEU A 83 2.26 -2.38 11.42
N GLU A 84 1.73 -1.22 11.74
CA GLU A 84 2.50 -0.01 11.94
C GLU A 84 2.05 0.70 13.23
N ALA A 85 2.73 1.78 13.62
CA ALA A 85 2.43 2.49 14.87
C ALA A 85 0.99 3.03 14.96
N ARG A 86 0.31 3.23 13.84
CA ARG A 86 -1.02 3.84 13.75
C ARG A 86 -2.06 3.03 12.99
N LEU A 87 -1.70 1.88 12.44
CA LEU A 87 -2.61 1.04 11.67
C LEU A 87 -2.38 -0.43 11.98
N ILE A 88 -3.46 -1.13 12.28
CA ILE A 88 -3.59 -2.56 12.07
C ILE A 88 -4.49 -2.73 10.85
N PRO A 89 -4.01 -3.30 9.75
CA PRO A 89 -4.80 -3.48 8.53
C PRO A 89 -6.09 -4.25 8.77
N ASN A 90 -7.11 -3.95 7.97
CA ASN A 90 -8.31 -4.78 7.95
C ASN A 90 -7.93 -6.22 7.58
N LEU A 91 -8.28 -7.18 8.43
CA LEU A 91 -7.82 -8.57 8.31
C LEU A 91 -8.37 -9.26 7.06
N LYS A 92 -9.63 -9.00 6.69
CA LYS A 92 -10.24 -9.59 5.50
C LYS A 92 -9.62 -9.03 4.21
N LEU A 93 -9.36 -7.71 4.17
CA LEU A 93 -8.69 -7.09 3.04
C LEU A 93 -7.23 -7.55 2.93
N ARG A 94 -6.53 -7.67 4.07
CA ARG A 94 -5.18 -8.27 4.13
C ARG A 94 -5.17 -9.68 3.53
N ASP A 95 -6.09 -10.51 3.94
CA ASP A 95 -6.17 -11.90 3.49
C ASP A 95 -6.49 -11.96 1.98
N LEU A 96 -7.34 -11.06 1.47
CA LEU A 96 -7.59 -10.90 0.04
C LEU A 96 -6.31 -10.55 -0.74
N VAL A 97 -5.49 -9.63 -0.21
CA VAL A 97 -4.18 -9.29 -0.82
C VAL A 97 -3.28 -10.51 -0.90
N ILE A 98 -3.20 -11.28 0.19
CA ILE A 98 -2.37 -12.50 0.26
C ILE A 98 -2.85 -13.57 -0.74
N GLU A 99 -4.16 -13.78 -0.82
CA GLU A 99 -4.76 -14.73 -1.77
C GLU A 99 -4.48 -14.31 -3.22
N LYS A 100 -4.67 -13.04 -3.55
CA LYS A 100 -4.37 -12.52 -4.90
C LYS A 100 -2.89 -12.63 -5.27
N ALA A 101 -2.00 -12.32 -4.35
CA ALA A 101 -0.56 -12.50 -4.59
C ALA A 101 -0.23 -13.97 -4.86
N LYS A 102 -0.83 -14.91 -4.13
CA LYS A 102 -0.66 -16.35 -4.32
C LYS A 102 -1.24 -16.83 -5.67
N GLU A 103 -2.45 -16.38 -6.03
CA GLU A 103 -3.08 -16.71 -7.32
C GLU A 103 -2.23 -16.26 -8.51
N LEU A 104 -1.59 -15.10 -8.38
CA LEU A 104 -0.75 -14.49 -9.42
C LEU A 104 0.71 -14.96 -9.39
N GLU A 105 1.05 -15.86 -8.45
CA GLU A 105 2.42 -16.32 -8.19
C GLU A 105 3.40 -15.16 -7.92
N ILE A 106 2.92 -14.10 -7.27
CA ILE A 106 3.73 -12.95 -6.86
C ILE A 106 4.38 -13.26 -5.52
N PRO A 107 5.72 -13.19 -5.42
CA PRO A 107 6.39 -13.28 -4.13
C PRO A 107 6.02 -12.07 -3.28
N LEU A 108 5.30 -12.29 -2.18
CA LEU A 108 4.86 -11.23 -1.28
C LEU A 108 5.65 -11.30 0.02
N GLN A 109 6.26 -10.20 0.40
CA GLN A 109 6.94 -10.05 1.68
C GLN A 109 6.01 -9.47 2.73
N PHE A 110 6.31 -9.71 4.00
CA PHE A 110 5.55 -9.13 5.12
C PHE A 110 6.45 -8.20 5.92
N SER A 111 5.87 -7.09 6.35
CA SER A 111 6.56 -6.04 7.09
C SER A 111 5.80 -5.63 8.34
N ALA A 112 6.54 -5.20 9.35
CA ALA A 112 5.99 -4.56 10.54
C ALA A 112 6.84 -3.34 10.90
N MET A 113 6.21 -2.18 10.98
CA MET A 113 6.87 -0.89 11.18
C MET A 113 6.44 -0.25 12.50
N LEU A 114 7.01 -0.73 13.62
CA LEU A 114 6.58 -0.32 14.96
C LEU A 114 6.82 1.15 15.29
N GLY A 115 7.82 1.77 14.67
CA GLY A 115 8.20 3.17 14.91
C GLY A 115 7.75 4.15 13.83
N GLY A 116 7.12 3.66 12.75
CA GLY A 116 6.66 4.47 11.62
C GLY A 116 5.15 4.45 11.48
N ALA A 117 4.65 5.27 10.58
CA ALA A 117 3.25 5.33 10.22
C ALA A 117 3.12 5.76 8.76
N THR A 118 2.04 5.37 8.11
CA THR A 118 1.68 5.77 6.75
C THR A 118 0.35 6.54 6.76
N ASP A 119 -0.06 7.06 5.63
CA ASP A 119 -1.37 7.70 5.45
C ASP A 119 -2.55 6.81 5.87
N GLY A 120 -2.36 5.48 5.87
CA GLY A 120 -3.33 4.52 6.38
C GLY A 120 -3.73 4.77 7.83
N GLY A 121 -2.81 5.27 8.64
CA GLY A 121 -3.06 5.64 10.04
C GLY A 121 -4.10 6.76 10.25
N GLN A 122 -4.42 7.52 9.23
CA GLN A 122 -5.51 8.51 9.26
C GLN A 122 -6.75 8.04 8.51
N ILE A 123 -6.56 7.44 7.33
CA ILE A 123 -7.68 7.05 6.47
C ILE A 123 -8.55 5.97 7.12
N HIS A 124 -7.93 4.98 7.78
CA HIS A 124 -8.70 3.90 8.43
C HIS A 124 -9.62 4.37 9.57
N LEU A 125 -9.37 5.57 10.13
CA LEU A 125 -10.20 6.18 11.19
C LEU A 125 -11.32 7.06 10.63
N HIS A 126 -11.45 7.19 9.31
CA HIS A 126 -12.47 8.03 8.72
C HIS A 126 -13.88 7.47 9.02
N ARG A 127 -14.80 8.32 9.48
CA ARG A 127 -16.18 7.97 9.89
C ARG A 127 -16.22 6.80 10.89
N SER A 128 -16.89 5.70 10.50
CA SER A 128 -17.01 4.47 11.29
C SER A 128 -15.84 3.50 11.10
N GLY A 129 -14.87 3.87 10.29
CA GLY A 129 -13.71 3.07 9.90
C GLY A 129 -13.73 2.70 8.42
N VAL A 130 -12.56 2.72 7.78
CA VAL A 130 -12.36 2.34 6.38
C VAL A 130 -11.43 1.12 6.34
N PRO A 131 -11.85 -0.01 5.75
CA PRO A 131 -10.96 -1.12 5.49
C PRO A 131 -9.72 -0.65 4.72
N THR A 132 -8.56 -0.79 5.35
CA THR A 132 -7.30 -0.21 4.83
C THR A 132 -6.18 -1.22 4.90
N VAL A 133 -5.35 -1.26 3.85
CA VAL A 133 -4.08 -1.99 3.80
C VAL A 133 -2.98 -1.09 3.23
N VAL A 134 -1.73 -1.45 3.50
CA VAL A 134 -0.55 -0.76 2.95
C VAL A 134 0.25 -1.74 2.11
N LEU A 135 0.38 -1.45 0.82
CA LEU A 135 1.19 -2.17 -0.15
C LEU A 135 2.48 -1.40 -0.38
N GLY A 136 3.61 -2.01 -0.03
CA GLY A 136 4.92 -1.41 -0.11
C GLY A 136 5.74 -1.87 -1.31
N VAL A 137 6.54 -0.97 -1.85
CA VAL A 137 7.66 -1.32 -2.73
C VAL A 137 8.96 -1.24 -1.92
N PRO A 138 9.69 -2.35 -1.74
CA PRO A 138 10.95 -2.33 -1.01
C PRO A 138 11.92 -1.28 -1.55
N ALA A 139 12.46 -0.44 -0.68
CA ALA A 139 13.39 0.62 -1.04
C ALA A 139 14.57 0.68 -0.06
N ARG A 140 15.78 0.76 -0.61
CA ARG A 140 16.98 1.13 0.17
C ARG A 140 17.12 2.63 0.22
N HIS A 141 17.63 3.13 1.33
CA HIS A 141 17.91 4.57 1.54
C HIS A 141 16.67 5.46 1.48
N ILE A 142 15.56 4.97 2.04
CA ILE A 142 14.36 5.78 2.23
C ILE A 142 14.68 7.03 3.09
N HIS A 143 13.88 8.11 2.97
CA HIS A 143 14.15 9.43 3.56
C HIS A 143 15.46 10.09 3.10
N CYS A 144 16.01 9.63 1.96
CA CYS A 144 17.19 10.22 1.33
C CYS A 144 16.83 10.85 -0.03
N HIS A 145 17.75 11.64 -0.59
CA HIS A 145 17.56 12.26 -1.91
C HIS A 145 17.38 11.22 -3.03
N SER A 146 17.99 10.05 -2.88
CA SER A 146 17.94 8.95 -3.84
C SER A 146 17.68 7.65 -3.11
N GLY A 147 16.60 6.99 -3.45
CA GLY A 147 16.30 5.62 -3.06
C GLY A 147 16.62 4.63 -4.18
N ILE A 148 16.76 3.37 -3.83
CA ILE A 148 16.97 2.28 -4.78
C ILE A 148 15.82 1.30 -4.61
N ILE A 149 15.11 1.00 -5.71
CA ILE A 149 14.07 -0.04 -5.79
C ILE A 149 14.49 -1.09 -6.80
N HIS A 150 13.90 -2.27 -6.73
CA HIS A 150 14.02 -3.28 -7.77
C HIS A 150 12.85 -3.16 -8.75
N ARG A 151 13.12 -3.27 -10.04
CA ARG A 151 12.08 -3.14 -11.07
C ARG A 151 10.99 -4.20 -10.92
N ASP A 152 11.36 -5.44 -10.66
CA ASP A 152 10.40 -6.54 -10.53
C ASP A 152 9.50 -6.37 -9.30
N ASP A 153 9.99 -5.75 -8.21
CA ASP A 153 9.16 -5.44 -7.03
C ASP A 153 8.07 -4.44 -7.39
N PHE A 154 8.42 -3.41 -8.17
CA PHE A 154 7.46 -2.42 -8.68
C PHE A 154 6.44 -3.06 -9.63
N ASP A 155 6.90 -3.84 -10.62
CA ASP A 155 6.03 -4.47 -11.61
C ASP A 155 5.07 -5.49 -10.97
N ASN A 156 5.54 -6.24 -9.97
CA ASN A 156 4.73 -7.15 -9.16
C ASN A 156 3.74 -6.40 -8.27
N ALA A 157 4.14 -5.29 -7.65
CA ALA A 157 3.23 -4.43 -6.89
C ALA A 157 2.11 -3.89 -7.76
N LEU A 158 2.43 -3.41 -8.97
CA LEU A 158 1.45 -2.92 -9.93
C LEU A 158 0.48 -4.03 -10.37
N LYS A 159 1.00 -5.20 -10.71
CA LYS A 159 0.18 -6.37 -11.09
C LYS A 159 -0.79 -6.77 -9.96
N LEU A 160 -0.31 -6.79 -8.72
CA LEU A 160 -1.13 -7.08 -7.56
C LEU A 160 -2.19 -6.01 -7.31
N LEU A 161 -1.81 -4.74 -7.38
CA LEU A 161 -2.73 -3.60 -7.20
C LEU A 161 -3.87 -3.62 -8.22
N VAL A 162 -3.57 -3.86 -9.49
CA VAL A 162 -4.56 -3.95 -10.56
C VAL A 162 -5.54 -5.09 -10.29
N ALA A 163 -5.05 -6.27 -9.95
CA ALA A 163 -5.90 -7.43 -9.64
C ALA A 163 -6.79 -7.21 -8.40
N LEU A 164 -6.30 -6.47 -7.40
CA LEU A 164 -7.11 -6.08 -6.24
C LEU A 164 -8.23 -5.13 -6.65
N ILE A 165 -7.94 -4.10 -7.44
CA ILE A 165 -8.94 -3.14 -7.92
C ILE A 165 -10.04 -3.86 -8.72
N GLU A 166 -9.68 -4.80 -9.59
CA GLU A 166 -10.64 -5.60 -10.36
C GLU A 166 -11.52 -6.51 -9.48
N THR A 167 -11.02 -6.91 -8.31
CA THR A 167 -11.75 -7.81 -7.38
C THR A 167 -12.67 -7.04 -6.41
N LEU A 168 -12.39 -5.77 -6.14
CA LEU A 168 -13.13 -4.95 -5.18
C LEU A 168 -14.44 -4.42 -5.77
N ASP A 169 -15.39 -5.32 -6.01
CA ASP A 169 -16.78 -4.98 -6.33
C ASP A 169 -17.61 -4.71 -5.05
N GLU A 170 -18.84 -4.27 -5.20
CA GLU A 170 -19.75 -3.97 -4.09
C GLU A 170 -19.94 -5.16 -3.15
N GLN A 171 -20.04 -6.38 -3.70
CA GLN A 171 -20.21 -7.59 -2.90
C GLN A 171 -18.98 -7.86 -2.05
N THR A 172 -17.79 -7.79 -2.64
CA THR A 172 -16.52 -8.00 -1.95
C THR A 172 -16.32 -6.96 -0.86
N VAL A 173 -16.54 -5.68 -1.18
CA VAL A 173 -16.39 -4.57 -0.22
C VAL A 173 -17.30 -4.74 0.99
N ASN A 174 -18.56 -5.13 0.79
CA ASN A 174 -19.52 -5.39 1.87
C ASN A 174 -19.09 -6.54 2.81
N THR A 175 -18.19 -7.41 2.39
CA THR A 175 -17.65 -8.46 3.27
C THR A 175 -16.53 -7.97 4.19
N LEU A 176 -15.92 -6.83 3.90
CA LEU A 176 -14.74 -6.34 4.63
C LEU A 176 -15.08 -5.72 6.01
N THR A 177 -16.31 -5.35 6.22
CA THR A 177 -16.82 -4.77 7.47
C THR A 177 -17.47 -5.80 8.39
#